data_24b52865c697f651720ff6fe854ef40d
#
_entry.id   24b52865c697f651720ff6fe854ef40d
#
_cell.length_a   1.000
_cell.length_b   1.000
_cell.length_c   1.000
_cell.angle_alpha   90.00
_cell.angle_beta   90.00
_cell.angle_gamma   90.00
#
_symmetry.space_group_name_H-M   'P 1'
#
loop_
_entity.id
_entity.type
_entity.pdbx_description
1 polymer ?
#
loop_
_entity_poly.entity_id
_entity_poly.type
_entity_poly.pdbx_seq_one_letter_code
_entity_poly.pdbx_strand_id
1 'polypeptide(L)'
;MAPQLWLLRHGEAVPHDSKPDGERELTARGERQALAAGAGLARLGVEFSACYTSPKVRARDTAALACRALNIAPVEHHALAEGFDRRDAEELLYAHGDDARVLVVGHEPDFSQVVFDLTGGRVDLKKGGLAAVRGDELIILLRPRELESLAR
;
A
#
# COMPACT_ATOMS: atom_id res chain seq x y z
N MET A 1 14.04 -17.38 2.32
CA MET A 1 12.80 -16.95 3.02
C MET A 1 11.76 -16.56 1.99
N ALA A 2 10.49 -16.64 2.34
CA ALA A 2 9.43 -16.21 1.42
C ALA A 2 9.46 -14.70 1.24
N PRO A 3 9.15 -14.20 0.03
CA PRO A 3 9.06 -12.76 -0.19
C PRO A 3 7.90 -12.15 0.57
N GLN A 4 7.94 -10.85 0.78
CA GLN A 4 6.94 -10.11 1.54
C GLN A 4 6.15 -9.17 0.63
N LEU A 5 4.84 -9.18 0.79
CA LEU A 5 3.94 -8.23 0.15
C LEU A 5 3.46 -7.23 1.19
N TRP A 6 3.71 -5.95 0.95
CA TRP A 6 3.29 -4.85 1.80
C TRP A 6 2.22 -4.07 1.06
N LEU A 7 1.02 -3.99 1.66
CA LEU A 7 -0.16 -3.39 1.03
C LEU A 7 -0.52 -2.10 1.76
N LEU A 8 -0.36 -0.99 1.09
CA LEU A 8 -0.68 0.34 1.62
C LEU A 8 -1.96 0.85 0.94
N ARG A 9 -3.01 1.05 1.72
CA ARG A 9 -4.22 1.69 1.19
C ARG A 9 -3.96 3.18 1.03
N HIS A 10 -4.44 3.77 -0.08
CA HIS A 10 -4.30 5.21 -0.30
C HIS A 10 -4.85 6.04 0.87
N GLY A 11 -4.34 7.26 1.01
CA GLY A 11 -4.80 8.22 2.02
C GLY A 11 -6.20 8.75 1.74
N GLU A 12 -6.71 9.55 2.67
CA GLU A 12 -8.02 10.19 2.52
C GLU A 12 -8.08 11.01 1.22
N ALA A 13 -9.14 10.82 0.46
CA ALA A 13 -9.37 11.52 -0.79
C ALA A 13 -10.64 12.35 -0.75
N VAL A 14 -10.76 13.30 -1.66
CA VAL A 14 -11.96 14.14 -1.79
C VAL A 14 -13.20 13.27 -2.07
N PRO A 15 -14.43 13.78 -1.77
CA PRO A 15 -15.64 12.97 -1.85
C PRO A 15 -15.90 12.34 -3.22
N HIS A 16 -16.60 11.21 -3.21
CA HIS A 16 -16.92 10.41 -4.41
C HIS A 16 -17.67 11.19 -5.50
N ASP A 17 -18.44 12.19 -5.12
CA ASP A 17 -19.27 12.96 -6.05
C ASP A 17 -18.58 14.24 -6.54
N SER A 18 -17.35 14.50 -6.10
CA SER A 18 -16.64 15.74 -6.46
C SER A 18 -16.03 15.71 -7.86
N LYS A 19 -15.59 14.53 -8.30
CA LYS A 19 -14.89 14.31 -9.57
C LYS A 19 -15.09 12.88 -10.05
N PRO A 20 -14.75 12.59 -11.33
CA PRO A 20 -14.64 11.19 -11.77
C PRO A 20 -13.72 10.42 -10.85
N ASP A 21 -14.07 9.16 -10.55
CA ASP A 21 -13.40 8.38 -9.51
C ASP A 21 -11.88 8.33 -9.63
N GLY A 22 -11.37 8.10 -10.82
CA GLY A 22 -9.92 8.01 -11.05
C GLY A 22 -9.16 9.32 -10.89
N GLU A 23 -9.87 10.46 -10.84
CA GLU A 23 -9.28 11.79 -10.73
C GLU A 23 -9.39 12.38 -9.32
N ARG A 24 -10.04 11.69 -8.39
CA ARG A 24 -10.18 12.18 -7.01
C ARG A 24 -8.81 12.25 -6.33
N GLU A 25 -8.39 13.45 -5.94
CA GLU A 25 -7.10 13.68 -5.31
C GLU A 25 -7.17 13.49 -3.79
N LEU A 26 -6.01 13.40 -3.18
CA LEU A 26 -5.87 13.37 -1.72
C LEU A 26 -6.32 14.70 -1.11
N THR A 27 -6.91 14.63 0.07
CA THR A 27 -7.08 15.79 0.94
C THR A 27 -5.75 16.12 1.62
N ALA A 28 -5.67 17.27 2.31
CA ALA A 28 -4.50 17.61 3.11
C ALA A 28 -4.20 16.53 4.15
N ARG A 29 -5.24 15.96 4.76
CA ARG A 29 -5.09 14.85 5.70
C ARG A 29 -4.54 13.61 5.01
N GLY A 30 -5.03 13.30 3.80
CA GLY A 30 -4.54 12.17 3.00
C GLY A 30 -3.07 12.31 2.65
N GLU A 31 -2.63 13.52 2.32
CA GLU A 31 -1.21 13.79 2.06
C GLU A 31 -0.35 13.55 3.31
N ARG A 32 -0.82 13.99 4.47
CA ARG A 32 -0.12 13.74 5.74
C ARG A 32 -0.04 12.24 6.05
N GLN A 33 -1.12 11.49 5.80
CA GLN A 33 -1.15 10.05 5.99
C GLN A 33 -0.12 9.36 5.08
N ALA A 34 -0.03 9.78 3.83
CA ALA A 34 0.93 9.22 2.88
C ALA A 34 2.38 9.50 3.29
N LEU A 35 2.68 10.73 3.67
CA LEU A 35 4.01 11.10 4.16
C LEU A 35 4.38 10.31 5.41
N ALA A 36 3.43 10.17 6.35
CA ALA A 36 3.65 9.43 7.58
C ALA A 36 3.89 7.94 7.32
N ALA A 37 3.19 7.36 6.33
CA ALA A 37 3.40 5.96 5.97
C ALA A 37 4.85 5.73 5.52
N GLY A 38 5.35 6.56 4.63
CA GLY A 38 6.74 6.45 4.16
C GLY A 38 7.75 6.67 5.28
N ALA A 39 7.57 7.73 6.05
CA ALA A 39 8.48 8.06 7.16
C ALA A 39 8.47 6.98 8.25
N GLY A 40 7.28 6.47 8.58
CA GLY A 40 7.15 5.40 9.57
C GLY A 40 7.84 4.11 9.14
N LEU A 41 7.67 3.72 7.89
CA LEU A 41 8.33 2.54 7.33
C LEU A 41 9.84 2.72 7.28
N ALA A 42 10.31 3.92 6.94
CA ALA A 42 11.74 4.23 6.96
C ALA A 42 12.32 4.11 8.37
N ARG A 43 11.58 4.57 9.39
CA ARG A 43 12.00 4.47 10.79
C ARG A 43 12.04 3.01 11.26
N LEU A 44 11.19 2.16 10.73
CA LEU A 44 11.24 0.71 11.00
C LEU A 44 12.41 0.02 10.29
N GLY A 45 13.09 0.71 9.41
CA GLY A 45 14.22 0.16 8.67
C GLY A 45 13.80 -0.79 7.54
N VAL A 46 12.58 -0.66 7.04
CA VAL A 46 12.10 -1.51 5.95
C VAL A 46 12.63 -1.00 4.61
N GLU A 47 13.31 -1.87 3.89
CA GLU A 47 13.80 -1.57 2.54
C GLU A 47 12.99 -2.38 1.54
N PHE A 48 12.51 -1.71 0.48
CA PHE A 48 11.69 -2.34 -0.55
C PHE A 48 12.47 -2.58 -1.83
N SER A 49 12.21 -3.73 -2.46
CA SER A 49 12.78 -4.08 -3.76
C SER A 49 12.06 -3.37 -4.90
N ALA A 50 10.77 -3.10 -4.73
CA ALA A 50 9.92 -2.45 -5.72
C ALA A 50 8.69 -1.85 -5.08
N CYS A 51 8.12 -0.84 -5.74
CA CYS A 51 6.83 -0.26 -5.37
C CYS A 51 5.96 -0.14 -6.61
N TYR A 52 4.76 -0.68 -6.53
CA TYR A 52 3.75 -0.57 -7.58
C TYR A 52 2.55 0.17 -7.06
N THR A 53 1.93 0.99 -7.91
CA THR A 53 0.77 1.77 -7.50
C THR A 53 -0.36 1.70 -8.52
N SER A 54 -1.59 1.79 -8.02
CA SER A 54 -2.76 2.06 -8.86
C SER A 54 -2.54 3.36 -9.62
N PRO A 55 -3.00 3.45 -10.88
CA PRO A 55 -2.95 4.70 -11.63
C PRO A 55 -3.96 5.76 -11.17
N LYS A 56 -4.93 5.40 -10.32
CA LYS A 56 -5.88 6.39 -9.79
C LYS A 56 -5.13 7.43 -8.96
N VAL A 57 -5.48 8.70 -9.15
CA VAL A 57 -4.73 9.84 -8.58
C VAL A 57 -4.46 9.69 -7.08
N ARG A 58 -5.47 9.33 -6.29
CA ARG A 58 -5.33 9.19 -4.84
C ARG A 58 -4.29 8.15 -4.41
N ALA A 59 -4.18 7.07 -5.16
CA ALA A 59 -3.19 6.02 -4.87
C ALA A 59 -1.82 6.39 -5.43
N ARG A 60 -1.77 6.91 -6.64
CA ARG A 60 -0.53 7.37 -7.28
C ARG A 60 0.15 8.41 -6.43
N ASP A 61 -0.60 9.39 -5.91
CA ASP A 61 -0.04 10.45 -5.08
C ASP A 61 0.36 9.95 -3.70
N THR A 62 -0.39 8.99 -3.12
CA THR A 62 0.02 8.32 -1.88
C THR A 62 1.37 7.63 -2.08
N ALA A 63 1.53 6.89 -3.17
CA ALA A 63 2.78 6.20 -3.47
C ALA A 63 3.95 7.18 -3.64
N ALA A 64 3.73 8.26 -4.38
CA ALA A 64 4.77 9.27 -4.61
C ALA A 64 5.23 9.90 -3.30
N LEU A 65 4.30 10.25 -2.42
CA LEU A 65 4.62 10.88 -1.13
C LEU A 65 5.31 9.90 -0.17
N ALA A 66 4.81 8.67 -0.08
CA ALA A 66 5.42 7.65 0.77
C ALA A 66 6.83 7.29 0.31
N CYS A 67 7.04 7.16 -0.99
CA CYS A 67 8.33 6.76 -1.55
C CYS A 67 9.43 7.80 -1.39
N ARG A 68 9.10 9.05 -1.07
CA ARG A 68 10.12 10.07 -0.76
C ARG A 68 11.05 9.64 0.37
N ALA A 69 10.48 9.02 1.42
CA ALA A 69 11.26 8.57 2.57
C ALA A 69 11.88 7.18 2.36
N LEU A 70 11.39 6.44 1.38
CA LEU A 70 11.79 5.04 1.15
C LEU A 70 12.86 4.87 0.08
N ASN A 71 13.25 5.96 -0.55
CA ASN A 71 14.30 5.97 -1.56
C ASN A 71 14.06 4.98 -2.71
N ILE A 72 12.81 4.91 -3.17
CA ILE A 72 12.38 4.05 -4.26
C ILE A 72 11.34 4.81 -5.11
N ALA A 73 11.31 4.54 -6.41
CA ALA A 73 10.35 5.14 -7.31
C ALA A 73 9.16 4.21 -7.52
N PRO A 74 7.90 4.70 -7.35
CA PRO A 74 6.73 3.89 -7.63
C PRO A 74 6.52 3.75 -9.14
N VAL A 75 6.03 2.57 -9.55
CA VAL A 75 5.67 2.26 -10.93
C VAL A 75 4.18 1.99 -10.99
N GLU A 76 3.48 2.62 -11.92
CA GLU A 76 2.05 2.37 -12.09
C GLU A 76 1.82 0.95 -12.61
N HIS A 77 0.83 0.28 -12.04
CA HIS A 77 0.44 -1.08 -12.44
C HIS A 77 -1.07 -1.14 -12.58
N HIS A 78 -1.53 -1.39 -13.80
CA HIS A 78 -2.94 -1.28 -14.15
C HIS A 78 -3.85 -2.18 -13.31
N ALA A 79 -3.41 -3.39 -12.98
CA ALA A 79 -4.22 -4.33 -12.18
C ALA A 79 -4.60 -3.76 -10.81
N LEU A 80 -3.83 -2.81 -10.28
CA LEU A 80 -4.12 -2.18 -8.99
C LEU A 80 -5.27 -1.17 -9.05
N ALA A 81 -5.72 -0.77 -10.24
CA ALA A 81 -6.79 0.22 -10.38
C ALA A 81 -8.11 -0.29 -9.81
N GLU A 82 -8.47 -1.53 -10.11
CA GLU A 82 -9.62 -2.22 -9.51
C GLU A 82 -9.52 -3.71 -9.80
N GLY A 83 -10.07 -4.52 -8.90
CA GLY A 83 -10.09 -5.96 -9.06
C GLY A 83 -8.76 -6.66 -8.80
N PHE A 84 -7.82 -5.97 -8.15
CA PHE A 84 -6.54 -6.56 -7.78
C PHE A 84 -6.78 -7.75 -6.88
N ASP A 85 -6.29 -8.92 -7.26
CA ASP A 85 -6.57 -10.17 -6.57
C ASP A 85 -5.28 -10.89 -6.18
N ARG A 86 -5.44 -12.06 -5.53
CA ARG A 86 -4.32 -12.89 -5.09
C ARG A 86 -3.37 -13.22 -6.25
N ARG A 87 -3.90 -13.53 -7.43
CA ARG A 87 -3.08 -13.90 -8.58
C ARG A 87 -2.21 -12.73 -9.03
N ASP A 88 -2.81 -11.53 -9.11
CA ASP A 88 -2.07 -10.31 -9.45
C ASP A 88 -0.96 -10.04 -8.42
N ALA A 89 -1.29 -10.23 -7.14
CA ALA A 89 -0.34 -10.03 -6.05
C ALA A 89 0.84 -11.00 -6.15
N GLU A 90 0.57 -12.27 -6.41
CA GLU A 90 1.60 -13.28 -6.54
C GLU A 90 2.52 -13.02 -7.74
N GLU A 91 1.96 -12.57 -8.86
CA GLU A 91 2.76 -12.21 -10.04
C GLU A 91 3.78 -11.11 -9.71
N LEU A 92 3.36 -10.06 -9.01
CA LEU A 92 4.26 -8.97 -8.62
C LEU A 92 5.31 -9.45 -7.61
N LEU A 93 4.86 -10.23 -6.64
CA LEU A 93 5.70 -10.67 -5.54
C LEU A 93 6.84 -11.58 -6.00
N TYR A 94 6.52 -12.59 -6.80
CA TYR A 94 7.51 -13.57 -7.24
C TYR A 94 8.41 -13.10 -8.37
N ALA A 95 8.16 -11.92 -8.92
CA ALA A 95 9.03 -11.34 -9.95
C ALA A 95 10.36 -10.82 -9.40
N HIS A 96 10.48 -10.68 -8.08
CA HIS A 96 11.64 -10.00 -7.45
C HIS A 96 12.52 -10.90 -6.57
N GLY A 97 12.26 -12.19 -6.54
CA GLY A 97 13.09 -13.15 -5.78
C GLY A 97 12.62 -13.39 -4.36
N ASP A 98 13.26 -14.35 -3.69
CA ASP A 98 12.79 -14.90 -2.40
C ASP A 98 12.92 -13.95 -1.21
N ASP A 99 13.86 -13.03 -1.26
CA ASP A 99 14.08 -12.07 -0.15
C ASP A 99 13.45 -10.71 -0.42
N ALA A 100 12.65 -10.60 -1.48
CA ALA A 100 12.07 -9.33 -1.88
C ALA A 100 11.01 -8.85 -0.89
N ARG A 101 10.93 -7.53 -0.74
CA ARG A 101 9.80 -6.84 -0.14
C ARG A 101 9.21 -5.94 -1.20
N VAL A 102 7.97 -6.22 -1.56
CA VAL A 102 7.26 -5.47 -2.61
C VAL A 102 6.15 -4.65 -1.95
N LEU A 103 6.19 -3.34 -2.19
CA LEU A 103 5.15 -2.43 -1.72
C LEU A 103 4.14 -2.22 -2.84
N VAL A 104 2.86 -2.40 -2.53
CA VAL A 104 1.76 -2.07 -3.45
C VAL A 104 0.86 -1.03 -2.81
N VAL A 105 0.43 -0.05 -3.59
CA VAL A 105 -0.45 1.02 -3.14
C VAL A 105 -1.75 0.97 -3.94
N GLY A 106 -2.87 0.86 -3.24
CA GLY A 106 -4.15 0.66 -3.91
C GLY A 106 -5.35 0.83 -3.01
N HIS A 107 -6.32 -0.04 -3.18
CA HIS A 107 -7.70 0.19 -2.78
C HIS A 107 -8.32 -0.94 -1.95
N GLU A 108 -9.38 -0.59 -1.23
CA GLU A 108 -10.29 -1.54 -0.62
C GLU A 108 -11.55 -1.68 -1.50
N PRO A 109 -12.22 -2.83 -1.49
CA PRO A 109 -11.96 -4.00 -0.62
C PRO A 109 -10.89 -4.95 -1.13
N ASP A 110 -10.23 -4.64 -2.24
CA ASP A 110 -9.28 -5.55 -2.90
C ASP A 110 -8.17 -6.01 -1.96
N PHE A 111 -7.56 -5.11 -1.22
CA PHE A 111 -6.42 -5.43 -0.36
C PHE A 111 -6.80 -6.34 0.81
N SER A 112 -7.90 -6.07 1.48
CA SER A 112 -8.37 -6.94 2.56
C SER A 112 -8.72 -8.34 2.05
N GLN A 113 -9.26 -8.42 0.83
CA GLN A 113 -9.55 -9.71 0.22
C GLN A 113 -8.29 -10.48 -0.13
N VAL A 114 -7.26 -9.80 -0.64
CA VAL A 114 -5.95 -10.43 -0.91
C VAL A 114 -5.33 -10.97 0.37
N VAL A 115 -5.36 -10.20 1.46
CA VAL A 115 -4.87 -10.66 2.75
C VAL A 115 -5.61 -11.91 3.21
N PHE A 116 -6.94 -11.90 3.10
CA PHE A 116 -7.76 -13.06 3.46
C PHE A 116 -7.41 -14.29 2.61
N ASP A 117 -7.30 -14.10 1.31
CA ASP A 117 -7.00 -15.20 0.39
C ASP A 117 -5.61 -15.80 0.62
N LEU A 118 -4.65 -14.99 1.05
CA LEU A 118 -3.29 -15.45 1.32
C LEU A 118 -3.13 -16.05 2.72
N THR A 119 -3.82 -15.53 3.71
CA THR A 119 -3.54 -15.85 5.13
C THR A 119 -4.71 -16.48 5.87
N GLY A 120 -5.92 -16.33 5.36
CA GLY A 120 -7.15 -16.69 6.09
C GLY A 120 -7.55 -15.66 7.14
N GLY A 121 -6.76 -14.60 7.32
CA GLY A 121 -7.02 -13.55 8.30
C GLY A 121 -7.90 -12.43 7.76
N ARG A 122 -8.80 -11.93 8.60
CA ARG A 122 -9.64 -10.80 8.27
C ARG A 122 -9.01 -9.51 8.79
N VAL A 123 -8.78 -8.56 7.89
CA VAL A 123 -8.24 -7.25 8.25
C VAL A 123 -9.19 -6.14 7.79
N ASP A 124 -9.08 -4.99 8.43
CA ASP A 124 -9.79 -3.78 8.04
C ASP A 124 -8.74 -2.69 7.83
N LEU A 125 -8.35 -2.48 6.57
CA LEU A 125 -7.38 -1.45 6.24
C LEU A 125 -8.05 -0.08 6.19
N LYS A 126 -7.65 0.80 7.08
CA LYS A 126 -8.07 2.20 7.05
C LYS A 126 -7.33 2.95 5.95
N LYS A 127 -7.88 4.07 5.49
CA LYS A 127 -7.21 4.95 4.53
C LYS A 127 -5.84 5.36 5.10
N GLY A 128 -4.78 5.11 4.35
CA GLY A 128 -3.42 5.31 4.83
C GLY A 128 -2.89 4.20 5.73
N GLY A 129 -3.65 3.13 5.92
CA GLY A 129 -3.23 1.97 6.71
C GLY A 129 -2.45 0.95 5.88
N LEU A 130 -1.79 0.04 6.57
CA LEU A 130 -0.83 -0.89 5.97
C LEU A 130 -0.98 -2.29 6.54
N ALA A 131 -0.84 -3.29 5.68
CA ALA A 131 -0.67 -4.70 6.08
C ALA A 131 0.52 -5.29 5.36
N ALA A 132 1.21 -6.23 5.99
CA ALA A 132 2.29 -6.97 5.34
C ALA A 132 2.09 -8.47 5.54
N VAL A 133 2.34 -9.22 4.48
CA VAL A 133 2.15 -10.66 4.42
C VAL A 133 3.45 -11.32 3.95
N ARG A 134 3.83 -12.41 4.60
CA ARG A 134 4.94 -13.27 4.18
C ARG A 134 4.41 -14.71 4.10
N GLY A 135 4.41 -15.29 2.89
CA GLY A 135 3.79 -16.59 2.69
C GLY A 135 2.31 -16.55 3.05
N ASP A 136 1.91 -17.34 4.04
CA ASP A 136 0.53 -17.36 4.54
C ASP A 136 0.36 -16.64 5.90
N GLU A 137 1.38 -15.87 6.32
CA GLU A 137 1.38 -15.16 7.59
C GLU A 137 1.15 -13.66 7.43
N LEU A 138 0.22 -13.13 8.21
CA LEU A 138 0.11 -11.68 8.39
C LEU A 138 1.18 -11.27 9.42
N ILE A 139 2.16 -10.50 8.98
CA ILE A 139 3.30 -10.14 9.85
C ILE A 139 3.18 -8.74 10.44
N ILE A 140 2.46 -7.84 9.80
CA ILE A 140 2.24 -6.47 10.28
C ILE A 140 0.85 -6.00 9.88
N LEU A 141 0.22 -5.26 10.78
CA LEU A 141 -1.01 -4.50 10.50
C LEU A 141 -0.90 -3.18 11.27
N LEU A 142 -0.83 -2.07 10.54
CA LEU A 142 -0.69 -0.73 11.13
C LEU A 142 -1.77 0.20 10.60
N ARG A 143 -2.37 0.96 11.51
CA ARG A 143 -3.31 2.03 11.16
C ARG A 143 -2.51 3.31 10.87
N PRO A 144 -3.10 4.30 10.19
CA PRO A 144 -2.39 5.55 9.93
C PRO A 144 -1.87 6.22 11.20
N ARG A 145 -2.59 6.12 12.32
CA ARG A 145 -2.13 6.72 13.59
C ARG A 145 -0.85 6.07 14.13
N GLU A 146 -0.69 4.75 13.97
CA GLU A 146 0.55 4.09 14.35
C GLU A 146 1.71 4.51 13.44
N LEU A 147 1.45 4.63 12.16
CA LEU A 147 2.46 5.11 11.20
C LEU A 147 2.88 6.55 11.50
N GLU A 148 1.94 7.41 11.86
CA GLU A 148 2.23 8.78 12.30
C GLU A 148 3.10 8.81 13.56
N SER A 149 2.81 7.93 14.51
CA SER A 149 3.60 7.78 15.74
C SER A 149 5.04 7.36 15.43
N LEU A 150 5.21 6.39 14.54
CA LEU A 150 6.54 5.91 14.13
C LEU A 150 7.32 6.99 13.37
N ALA A 151 6.64 7.84 12.64
CA ALA A 151 7.25 8.87 11.81
C ALA A 151 7.85 10.05 12.61
N ARG A 152 7.48 10.18 13.86
CA ARG A 152 7.95 11.30 14.74
C ARG A 152 9.41 11.21 15.14
#